data_9f0231e97e3f6ff770b91c0acf0c76a8
#
_entry.id   9f0231e97e3f6ff770b91c0acf0c76a8
#
_cell.length_a   1.000
_cell.length_b   1.000
_cell.length_c   1.000
_cell.angle_alpha   90.00
_cell.angle_beta   90.00
_cell.angle_gamma   90.00
#
_symmetry.space_group_name_H-M   'P 1'
#
loop_
_entity.id
_entity.type
_entity.pdbx_description
1 polymer ?
#
loop_
_entity_poly.entity_id
_entity_poly.type
_entity_poly.pdbx_seq_one_letter_code
_entity_poly.pdbx_strand_id
1 'polypeptide(L)'
;MQLVLASASPRRHELLSWLGVPFTIIVTDAEESDDPAPVEVVTALPSCPLPFREHPTLRAWRKAHAVWSQDQAPVVLGADTTVMLDGDVLGKPDDATHAQTMLTRLAGRTHTVYTGICVYNAPPRAVGVEASAATAPQLQLHLEASRVTLAPLDGNTIAAYVRTGEPLDKAGAYGIQGLGGQLVRQVEGSYTAVVGLPLPATWHMLSAAGITGMEDPTAAYRNWLHHQGKEPLPCPPTLP
;
A
#
# COMPACT_ATOMS: atom_id res chain seq x y z
N MET A 1 9.29 4.37 -20.59
CA MET A 1 7.89 4.79 -20.31
C MET A 1 7.89 5.52 -18.96
N GLN A 2 7.16 6.63 -18.81
CA GLN A 2 7.17 7.40 -17.57
C GLN A 2 6.22 6.76 -16.55
N LEU A 3 6.73 6.46 -15.34
CA LEU A 3 5.96 5.96 -14.22
C LEU A 3 5.75 7.08 -13.20
N VAL A 4 4.52 7.23 -12.73
CA VAL A 4 4.17 8.15 -11.63
C VAL A 4 3.65 7.36 -10.45
N LEU A 5 4.14 7.65 -9.26
CA LEU A 5 3.61 7.15 -7.99
C LEU A 5 2.71 8.21 -7.34
N ALA A 6 1.41 7.93 -7.27
CA ALA A 6 0.42 8.79 -6.62
C ALA A 6 0.38 8.53 -5.11
N SER A 7 1.41 8.97 -4.39
CA SER A 7 1.51 8.73 -2.94
C SER A 7 2.48 9.67 -2.25
N ALA A 8 2.10 10.16 -1.05
CA ALA A 8 2.97 10.91 -0.15
C ALA A 8 3.82 10.01 0.77
N SER A 9 3.60 8.68 0.76
CA SER A 9 4.24 7.76 1.71
C SER A 9 5.72 7.53 1.40
N PRO A 10 6.68 7.96 2.25
CA PRO A 10 8.10 7.69 2.03
C PRO A 10 8.42 6.19 1.94
N ARG A 11 7.68 5.36 2.67
CA ARG A 11 7.84 3.89 2.66
C ARG A 11 7.51 3.27 1.30
N ARG A 12 6.47 3.78 0.62
CA ARG A 12 6.13 3.34 -0.74
C ARG A 12 7.15 3.82 -1.76
N HIS A 13 7.67 5.04 -1.59
CA HIS A 13 8.76 5.56 -2.44
C HIS A 13 9.99 4.66 -2.33
N GLU A 14 10.37 4.33 -1.09
CA GLU A 14 11.51 3.45 -0.82
C GLU A 14 11.31 2.07 -1.44
N LEU A 15 10.16 1.41 -1.19
CA LEU A 15 9.87 0.08 -1.75
C LEU A 15 9.88 0.09 -3.28
N LEU A 16 9.26 1.09 -3.92
CA LEU A 16 9.22 1.18 -5.38
C LEU A 16 10.61 1.41 -5.98
N SER A 17 11.50 2.17 -5.29
CA SER A 17 12.86 2.42 -5.75
C SER A 17 13.71 1.15 -5.86
N TRP A 18 13.42 0.13 -5.06
CA TRP A 18 14.11 -1.16 -5.10
C TRP A 18 13.74 -2.01 -6.32
N LEU A 19 12.67 -1.66 -7.04
CA LEU A 19 12.41 -2.25 -8.36
C LEU A 19 13.32 -1.67 -9.47
N GLY A 20 14.15 -0.67 -9.17
CA GLY A 20 15.19 -0.19 -10.06
C GLY A 20 14.72 0.66 -11.24
N VAL A 21 13.44 1.05 -11.30
CA VAL A 21 12.89 1.89 -12.37
C VAL A 21 12.72 3.34 -11.92
N PRO A 22 13.01 4.31 -12.80
CA PRO A 22 12.75 5.72 -12.48
C PRO A 22 11.26 6.01 -12.42
N PHE A 23 10.85 6.80 -11.44
CA PHE A 23 9.47 7.29 -11.29
C PHE A 23 9.43 8.72 -10.75
N THR A 24 8.34 9.41 -11.01
CA THR A 24 8.00 10.69 -10.39
C THR A 24 6.98 10.51 -9.29
N ILE A 25 6.97 11.40 -8.31
CA ILE A 25 6.02 11.38 -7.20
C ILE A 25 5.05 12.55 -7.39
N ILE A 26 3.75 12.25 -7.34
CA ILE A 26 2.70 13.27 -7.30
C ILE A 26 1.83 12.95 -6.08
N VAL A 27 1.68 13.92 -5.20
CA VAL A 27 0.90 13.80 -3.97
C VAL A 27 -0.52 14.28 -4.21
N THR A 28 -1.50 13.54 -3.70
CA THR A 28 -2.93 13.86 -3.74
C THR A 28 -3.58 13.36 -2.46
N ASP A 29 -4.67 13.98 -2.05
CA ASP A 29 -5.58 13.59 -0.97
C ASP A 29 -6.92 13.04 -1.52
N ALA A 30 -6.95 12.70 -2.79
CA ALA A 30 -8.15 12.22 -3.48
C ALA A 30 -8.74 10.92 -2.90
N GLU A 31 -7.99 10.18 -2.06
CA GLU A 31 -8.52 9.01 -1.34
C GLU A 31 -9.68 9.33 -0.42
N GLU A 32 -9.77 10.56 0.07
CA GLU A 32 -10.84 11.03 0.97
C GLU A 32 -12.08 11.54 0.20
N SER A 33 -12.02 11.60 -1.14
CA SER A 33 -13.17 12.05 -1.95
C SER A 33 -14.41 11.18 -1.75
N ASP A 34 -15.56 11.83 -1.64
CA ASP A 34 -16.88 11.17 -1.63
C ASP A 34 -17.47 10.99 -3.03
N ASP A 35 -16.76 11.44 -4.07
CA ASP A 35 -17.23 11.31 -5.44
C ASP A 35 -17.51 9.84 -5.80
N PRO A 36 -18.63 9.56 -6.47
CA PRO A 36 -18.97 8.20 -6.86
C PRO A 36 -17.96 7.65 -7.85
N ALA A 37 -17.44 6.46 -7.57
CA ALA A 37 -16.60 5.76 -8.53
C ALA A 37 -17.44 5.22 -9.70
N PRO A 38 -16.90 5.18 -10.93
CA PRO A 38 -17.56 4.54 -12.06
C PRO A 38 -17.97 3.09 -11.77
N VAL A 39 -19.07 2.65 -12.37
CA VAL A 39 -19.61 1.29 -12.14
C VAL A 39 -18.59 0.21 -12.50
N GLU A 40 -17.81 0.44 -13.55
CA GLU A 40 -16.75 -0.47 -14.01
C GLU A 40 -15.67 -0.66 -12.94
N VAL A 41 -15.30 0.42 -12.24
CA VAL A 41 -14.34 0.37 -11.12
C VAL A 41 -14.93 -0.40 -9.95
N VAL A 42 -16.17 -0.07 -9.56
CA VAL A 42 -16.85 -0.71 -8.44
C VAL A 42 -17.00 -2.21 -8.67
N THR A 43 -17.37 -2.61 -9.89
CA THR A 43 -17.54 -4.02 -10.26
C THR A 43 -16.20 -4.79 -10.31
N ALA A 44 -15.10 -4.10 -10.64
CA ALA A 44 -13.77 -4.69 -10.72
C ALA A 44 -13.03 -4.73 -9.37
N LEU A 45 -13.59 -4.12 -8.30
CA LEU A 45 -12.94 -4.16 -6.98
C LEU A 45 -12.80 -5.60 -6.48
N PRO A 46 -11.63 -6.00 -5.99
CA PRO A 46 -11.47 -7.27 -5.29
C PRO A 46 -12.37 -7.36 -4.07
N SER A 47 -12.82 -8.57 -3.71
CA SER A 47 -13.61 -8.77 -2.50
C SER A 47 -12.84 -8.36 -1.25
N CYS A 48 -13.47 -7.54 -0.39
CA CYS A 48 -12.89 -7.04 0.84
C CYS A 48 -13.97 -6.94 1.93
N PRO A 49 -13.69 -7.36 3.18
CA PRO A 49 -14.67 -7.27 4.27
C PRO A 49 -14.83 -5.86 4.85
N LEU A 50 -14.05 -4.89 4.37
CA LEU A 50 -14.09 -3.51 4.85
C LEU A 50 -15.29 -2.74 4.27
N PRO A 51 -15.78 -1.70 4.98
CA PRO A 51 -16.77 -0.79 4.42
C PRO A 51 -16.29 -0.20 3.09
N PHE A 52 -17.21 0.05 2.16
CA PHE A 52 -16.86 0.52 0.81
C PHE A 52 -15.96 1.77 0.81
N ARG A 53 -16.22 2.75 1.68
CA ARG A 53 -15.38 3.97 1.80
C ARG A 53 -13.96 3.67 2.25
N GLU A 54 -13.78 2.62 3.05
CA GLU A 54 -12.49 2.19 3.61
C GLU A 54 -11.79 1.13 2.76
N HIS A 55 -12.36 0.81 1.58
CA HIS A 55 -11.79 -0.19 0.69
C HIS A 55 -10.45 0.30 0.11
N PRO A 56 -9.30 -0.30 0.46
CA PRO A 56 -8.00 0.26 0.14
C PRO A 56 -7.73 0.30 -1.38
N THR A 57 -8.27 -0.65 -2.16
CA THR A 57 -8.13 -0.60 -3.61
C THR A 57 -8.94 0.53 -4.25
N LEU A 58 -10.11 0.88 -3.69
CA LEU A 58 -10.87 2.05 -4.13
C LEU A 58 -10.11 3.35 -3.83
N ARG A 59 -9.55 3.45 -2.62
CA ARG A 59 -8.73 4.60 -2.20
C ARG A 59 -7.46 4.71 -3.06
N ALA A 60 -6.82 3.58 -3.38
CA ALA A 60 -5.69 3.52 -4.32
C ALA A 60 -6.09 3.98 -5.73
N TRP A 61 -7.27 3.55 -6.20
CA TRP A 61 -7.83 3.98 -7.49
C TRP A 61 -8.07 5.49 -7.50
N ARG A 62 -8.69 6.07 -6.50
CA ARG A 62 -8.95 7.52 -6.41
C ARG A 62 -7.66 8.32 -6.55
N LYS A 63 -6.59 7.93 -5.83
CA LYS A 63 -5.26 8.56 -5.96
C LYS A 63 -4.72 8.48 -7.39
N ALA A 64 -4.71 7.27 -7.96
CA ALA A 64 -4.19 7.06 -9.30
C ALA A 64 -5.01 7.82 -10.34
N HIS A 65 -6.34 7.81 -10.22
CA HIS A 65 -7.25 8.49 -11.13
C HIS A 65 -7.08 10.02 -11.10
N ALA A 66 -6.98 10.61 -9.90
CA ALA A 66 -6.79 12.05 -9.74
C ALA A 66 -5.51 12.54 -10.41
N VAL A 67 -4.40 11.81 -10.24
CA VAL A 67 -3.13 12.12 -10.89
C VAL A 67 -3.21 11.88 -12.40
N TRP A 68 -3.74 10.75 -12.83
CA TRP A 68 -3.85 10.41 -14.24
C TRP A 68 -4.70 11.41 -15.02
N SER A 69 -5.82 11.87 -14.43
CA SER A 69 -6.73 12.82 -15.08
C SER A 69 -6.11 14.22 -15.28
N GLN A 70 -5.17 14.61 -14.43
CA GLN A 70 -4.51 15.93 -14.49
C GLN A 70 -3.26 15.88 -15.39
N ASP A 71 -2.36 14.94 -15.15
CA ASP A 71 -1.04 14.92 -15.79
C ASP A 71 -0.95 14.00 -17.02
N GLN A 72 -1.96 13.15 -17.24
CA GLN A 72 -2.01 12.19 -18.37
C GLN A 72 -0.73 11.35 -18.50
N ALA A 73 -0.10 11.05 -17.38
CA ALA A 73 1.08 10.18 -17.37
C ALA A 73 0.73 8.80 -17.96
N PRO A 74 1.62 8.18 -18.75
CA PRO A 74 1.32 6.90 -19.41
C PRO A 74 1.07 5.77 -18.40
N VAL A 75 1.76 5.76 -17.24
CA VAL A 75 1.52 4.78 -16.18
C VAL A 75 1.46 5.48 -14.84
N VAL A 76 0.37 5.29 -14.09
CA VAL A 76 0.19 5.82 -12.73
C VAL A 76 -0.10 4.69 -11.77
N LEU A 77 0.69 4.60 -10.70
CA LEU A 77 0.54 3.66 -9.59
C LEU A 77 -0.04 4.38 -8.37
N GLY A 78 -1.21 3.96 -7.91
CA GLY A 78 -1.78 4.33 -6.63
C GLY A 78 -1.72 3.18 -5.62
N ALA A 79 -1.59 3.50 -4.34
CA ALA A 79 -1.65 2.51 -3.27
C ALA A 79 -2.29 3.10 -2.01
N ASP A 80 -3.02 2.25 -1.27
CA ASP A 80 -3.57 2.59 0.04
C ASP A 80 -3.53 1.40 0.98
N THR A 81 -3.47 1.65 2.31
CA THR A 81 -3.30 0.60 3.32
C THR A 81 -4.25 0.84 4.49
N THR A 82 -5.00 -0.18 4.85
CA THR A 82 -5.99 -0.15 5.93
C THR A 82 -5.73 -1.30 6.90
N VAL A 83 -5.79 -1.02 8.20
CA VAL A 83 -5.66 -2.02 9.27
C VAL A 83 -7.04 -2.34 9.81
N MET A 84 -7.35 -3.63 9.97
CA MET A 84 -8.63 -4.11 10.51
C MET A 84 -8.41 -5.05 11.70
N LEU A 85 -9.10 -4.77 12.81
CA LEU A 85 -9.17 -5.64 13.99
C LEU A 85 -10.63 -5.90 14.36
N ASP A 86 -11.07 -7.16 14.39
CA ASP A 86 -12.43 -7.57 14.77
C ASP A 86 -13.57 -6.91 13.95
N GLY A 87 -13.29 -6.55 12.71
CA GLY A 87 -14.24 -5.82 11.86
C GLY A 87 -14.13 -4.30 11.93
N ASP A 88 -13.40 -3.76 12.91
CA ASP A 88 -13.15 -2.32 13.05
C ASP A 88 -11.95 -1.89 12.21
N VAL A 89 -12.08 -0.77 11.52
CA VAL A 89 -10.98 -0.10 10.83
C VAL A 89 -10.16 0.72 11.82
N LEU A 90 -8.85 0.49 11.83
CA LEU A 90 -7.90 1.26 12.63
C LEU A 90 -7.13 2.21 11.69
N GLY A 91 -7.59 3.44 11.58
CA GLY A 91 -6.94 4.52 10.84
C GLY A 91 -5.66 5.03 11.52
N LYS A 92 -5.21 6.22 11.13
CA LYS A 92 -4.17 6.93 11.87
C LYS A 92 -4.74 7.43 13.19
N PRO A 93 -3.97 7.38 14.30
CA PRO A 93 -4.42 7.95 15.56
C PRO A 93 -4.48 9.49 15.48
N ASP A 94 -5.48 10.09 16.13
CA ASP A 94 -5.65 11.55 16.20
C ASP A 94 -4.58 12.20 17.09
N ASP A 95 -4.17 11.48 18.14
CA ASP A 95 -3.19 11.92 19.12
C ASP A 95 -2.48 10.74 19.82
N ALA A 96 -1.61 11.05 20.78
CA ALA A 96 -0.86 10.08 21.55
C ALA A 96 -1.78 9.17 22.41
N THR A 97 -2.89 9.68 22.93
CA THR A 97 -3.85 8.91 23.74
C THR A 97 -4.60 7.92 22.87
N HIS A 98 -5.02 8.35 21.69
CA HIS A 98 -5.65 7.47 20.68
C HIS A 98 -4.68 6.38 20.22
N ALA A 99 -3.40 6.73 19.98
CA ALA A 99 -2.35 5.75 19.66
C ALA A 99 -2.18 4.69 20.76
N GLN A 100 -2.15 5.09 22.04
CA GLN A 100 -2.09 4.15 23.17
C GLN A 100 -3.30 3.22 23.19
N THR A 101 -4.49 3.74 22.95
CA THR A 101 -5.73 2.95 22.92
C THR A 101 -5.69 1.93 21.79
N MET A 102 -5.28 2.32 20.58
CA MET A 102 -5.13 1.41 19.44
C MET A 102 -4.13 0.29 19.73
N LEU A 103 -2.94 0.63 20.24
CA LEU A 103 -1.89 -0.34 20.58
C LEU A 103 -2.32 -1.30 21.69
N THR A 104 -3.07 -0.82 22.67
CA THR A 104 -3.64 -1.67 23.72
C THR A 104 -4.63 -2.69 23.16
N ARG A 105 -5.45 -2.28 22.18
CA ARG A 105 -6.37 -3.19 21.48
C ARG A 105 -5.63 -4.24 20.64
N LEU A 106 -4.49 -3.88 20.06
CA LEU A 106 -3.68 -4.76 19.19
C LEU A 106 -2.73 -5.69 19.96
N ALA A 107 -2.36 -5.33 21.19
CA ALA A 107 -1.39 -6.06 22.02
C ALA A 107 -1.78 -7.54 22.20
N GLY A 108 -0.88 -8.46 21.90
CA GLY A 108 -1.09 -9.92 21.99
C GLY A 108 -2.09 -10.49 20.99
N ARG A 109 -2.52 -9.72 19.98
CA ARG A 109 -3.59 -10.12 19.07
C ARG A 109 -3.13 -10.11 17.61
N THR A 110 -3.86 -10.85 16.79
CA THR A 110 -3.70 -10.88 15.33
C THR A 110 -4.74 -9.95 14.71
N HIS A 111 -4.28 -9.11 13.80
CA HIS A 111 -5.10 -8.22 12.98
C HIS A 111 -4.75 -8.39 11.50
N THR A 112 -5.57 -7.86 10.60
CA THR A 112 -5.32 -7.93 9.16
C THR A 112 -4.96 -6.55 8.61
N VAL A 113 -3.91 -6.52 7.81
CA VAL A 113 -3.50 -5.36 7.03
C VAL A 113 -3.87 -5.61 5.58
N TYR A 114 -4.69 -4.74 5.02
CA TYR A 114 -5.08 -4.76 3.62
C TYR A 114 -4.35 -3.65 2.87
N THR A 115 -3.67 -3.99 1.78
CA THR A 115 -3.07 -3.00 0.89
C THR A 115 -3.64 -3.18 -0.51
N GLY A 116 -4.36 -2.15 -0.95
CA GLY A 116 -4.87 -2.04 -2.30
C GLY A 116 -3.88 -1.31 -3.19
N ILE A 117 -3.73 -1.77 -4.43
CA ILE A 117 -2.99 -1.08 -5.48
C ILE A 117 -3.83 -0.94 -6.74
N CYS A 118 -3.59 0.15 -7.44
CA CYS A 118 -4.21 0.48 -8.71
C CYS A 118 -3.12 0.91 -9.70
N VAL A 119 -3.13 0.34 -10.91
CA VAL A 119 -2.30 0.80 -12.02
C VAL A 119 -3.20 1.27 -13.14
N TYR A 120 -3.06 2.54 -13.50
CA TYR A 120 -3.55 3.09 -14.76
C TYR A 120 -2.46 2.97 -15.80
N ASN A 121 -2.80 2.40 -16.96
CA ASN A 121 -1.97 2.37 -18.13
C ASN A 121 -2.75 2.99 -19.30
N ALA A 122 -2.33 4.17 -19.76
CA ALA A 122 -2.86 4.77 -20.96
C ALA A 122 -1.84 4.63 -22.09
N PRO A 123 -2.25 4.18 -23.29
CA PRO A 123 -1.37 4.26 -24.45
C PRO A 123 -1.01 5.72 -24.68
N PRO A 124 0.23 6.02 -25.15
CA PRO A 124 0.65 7.39 -25.43
C PRO A 124 -0.34 8.02 -26.41
N ARG A 125 -0.90 9.17 -26.06
CA ARG A 125 -1.78 9.92 -26.97
C ARG A 125 -0.96 10.37 -28.18
N ALA A 126 -1.30 9.84 -29.34
CA ALA A 126 -0.79 10.41 -30.59
C ALA A 126 -1.39 11.80 -30.76
N VAL A 127 -0.53 12.81 -30.92
CA VAL A 127 -0.95 14.19 -31.14
C VAL A 127 -1.80 14.23 -32.43
N GLY A 128 -3.08 14.62 -32.32
CA GLY A 128 -3.98 14.82 -33.44
C GLY A 128 -4.92 13.66 -33.81
N VAL A 129 -5.00 12.60 -32.99
CA VAL A 129 -5.97 11.51 -33.21
C VAL A 129 -7.08 11.58 -32.18
N GLU A 130 -8.34 11.64 -32.62
CA GLU A 130 -9.51 11.51 -31.76
C GLU A 130 -9.48 10.16 -31.00
N ALA A 131 -9.90 10.15 -29.73
CA ALA A 131 -9.91 8.97 -28.89
C ALA A 131 -10.79 7.88 -29.53
N SER A 132 -10.17 6.87 -30.15
CA SER A 132 -10.87 5.66 -30.54
C SER A 132 -11.00 4.71 -29.35
N ALA A 133 -11.94 3.76 -29.42
CA ALA A 133 -12.17 2.76 -28.37
C ALA A 133 -10.91 1.93 -28.02
N ALA A 134 -9.91 1.90 -28.91
CA ALA A 134 -8.63 1.23 -28.70
C ALA A 134 -7.66 2.03 -27.77
N THR A 135 -7.99 3.26 -27.41
CA THR A 135 -7.16 4.13 -26.56
C THR A 135 -7.70 4.33 -25.15
N ALA A 136 -8.72 3.57 -24.75
CA ALA A 136 -9.21 3.61 -23.37
C ALA A 136 -8.09 3.16 -22.40
N PRO A 137 -7.92 3.85 -21.24
CA PRO A 137 -6.92 3.47 -20.25
C PRO A 137 -7.23 2.06 -19.72
N GLN A 138 -6.19 1.24 -19.65
CA GLN A 138 -6.30 -0.04 -18.97
C GLN A 138 -6.19 0.19 -17.48
N LEU A 139 -7.13 -0.39 -16.72
CA LEU A 139 -7.17 -0.33 -15.28
C LEU A 139 -6.85 -1.70 -14.71
N GLN A 140 -5.87 -1.77 -13.81
CA GLN A 140 -5.55 -2.96 -13.05
C GLN A 140 -5.75 -2.65 -11.56
N LEU A 141 -6.48 -3.52 -10.87
CA LEU A 141 -6.79 -3.41 -9.44
C LEU A 141 -6.35 -4.67 -8.72
N HIS A 142 -5.70 -4.52 -7.58
CA HIS A 142 -5.27 -5.65 -6.74
C HIS A 142 -5.43 -5.31 -5.27
N LEU A 143 -5.71 -6.34 -4.45
CA LEU A 143 -5.79 -6.29 -3.00
C LEU A 143 -4.94 -7.39 -2.41
N GLU A 144 -4.02 -7.02 -1.54
CA GLU A 144 -3.21 -7.94 -0.75
C GLU A 144 -3.65 -7.87 0.71
N ALA A 145 -3.84 -9.04 1.33
CA ALA A 145 -4.17 -9.17 2.74
C ALA A 145 -3.04 -9.89 3.48
N SER A 146 -2.58 -9.33 4.58
CA SER A 146 -1.56 -9.94 5.43
C SER A 146 -1.99 -9.89 6.89
N ARG A 147 -1.74 -10.96 7.62
CA ARG A 147 -2.05 -11.06 9.05
C ARG A 147 -0.80 -10.71 9.87
N VAL A 148 -0.97 -9.82 10.83
CA VAL A 148 0.10 -9.39 11.72
C VAL A 148 -0.30 -9.68 13.16
N THR A 149 0.57 -10.35 13.90
CA THR A 149 0.38 -10.62 15.33
C THR A 149 1.36 -9.77 16.13
N LEU A 150 0.83 -8.91 17.01
CA LEU A 150 1.68 -8.21 17.98
C LEU A 150 2.00 -9.11 19.18
N ALA A 151 3.16 -8.90 19.76
CA ALA A 151 3.50 -9.48 21.06
C ALA A 151 2.55 -8.94 22.15
N PRO A 152 2.38 -9.65 23.29
CA PRO A 152 1.79 -9.05 24.47
C PRO A 152 2.62 -7.82 24.89
N LEU A 153 1.96 -6.67 25.08
CA LEU A 153 2.59 -5.41 25.42
C LEU A 153 2.02 -4.91 26.75
N ASP A 154 2.87 -4.45 27.63
CA ASP A 154 2.44 -3.73 28.82
C ASP A 154 2.28 -2.23 28.57
N GLY A 155 1.63 -1.52 29.49
CA GLY A 155 1.38 -0.09 29.36
C GLY A 155 2.67 0.76 29.26
N ASN A 156 3.77 0.32 29.89
CA ASN A 156 5.05 1.03 29.86
C ASN A 156 5.69 0.93 28.48
N THR A 157 5.67 -0.25 27.89
CA THR A 157 6.17 -0.50 26.52
C THR A 157 5.37 0.33 25.51
N ILE A 158 4.04 0.32 25.61
CA ILE A 158 3.16 1.12 24.72
C ILE A 158 3.47 2.61 24.90
N ALA A 159 3.52 3.11 26.13
CA ALA A 159 3.82 4.51 26.39
C ALA A 159 5.21 4.93 25.91
N ALA A 160 6.22 4.06 26.06
CA ALA A 160 7.56 4.30 25.55
C ALA A 160 7.59 4.43 24.02
N TYR A 161 6.89 3.54 23.31
CA TYR A 161 6.80 3.58 21.86
C TYR A 161 6.02 4.82 21.37
N VAL A 162 4.90 5.17 22.02
CA VAL A 162 4.12 6.36 21.63
C VAL A 162 4.91 7.65 21.82
N ARG A 163 5.76 7.76 22.86
CA ARG A 163 6.64 8.93 23.05
C ARG A 163 7.65 9.15 21.91
N THR A 164 7.94 8.16 21.09
CA THR A 164 8.82 8.31 19.92
C THR A 164 8.20 9.15 18.82
N GLY A 165 6.87 9.34 18.84
CA GLY A 165 6.11 9.99 17.77
C GLY A 165 5.89 9.11 16.54
N GLU A 166 6.58 7.96 16.43
CA GLU A 166 6.47 7.05 15.27
C GLU A 166 5.03 6.57 14.97
N PRO A 167 4.15 6.32 15.97
CA PRO A 167 2.79 5.87 15.75
C PRO A 167 1.88 6.82 14.95
N LEU A 168 2.11 8.13 15.06
CA LEU A 168 1.10 9.16 14.76
C LEU A 168 0.72 9.28 13.28
N ASP A 169 1.57 8.85 12.37
CA ASP A 169 1.31 8.90 10.92
C ASP A 169 0.92 7.55 10.31
N LYS A 170 0.63 6.55 11.16
CA LYS A 170 0.45 5.15 10.70
C LYS A 170 -0.92 4.58 11.06
N ALA A 171 -1.55 3.92 10.10
CA ALA A 171 -2.74 3.12 10.36
C ALA A 171 -2.44 2.03 11.41
N GLY A 172 -3.32 1.87 12.41
CA GLY A 172 -3.11 0.96 13.52
C GLY A 172 -2.05 1.42 14.53
N ALA A 173 -1.54 2.64 14.42
CA ALA A 173 -0.59 3.25 15.34
C ALA A 173 0.75 2.50 15.49
N TYR A 174 1.24 1.78 14.47
CA TYR A 174 2.58 1.20 14.51
C TYR A 174 3.22 1.10 13.11
N GLY A 175 4.56 1.11 13.07
CA GLY A 175 5.35 0.94 11.86
C GLY A 175 6.23 -0.30 11.91
N ILE A 176 5.96 -1.30 11.06
CA ILE A 176 6.73 -2.56 11.06
C ILE A 176 8.19 -2.38 10.65
N GLN A 177 8.53 -1.32 9.91
CA GLN A 177 9.91 -1.02 9.49
C GLN A 177 10.74 -0.39 10.60
N GLY A 178 10.12 0.46 11.45
CA GLY A 178 10.78 1.22 12.50
C GLY A 178 10.84 0.50 13.84
N LEU A 179 10.77 1.27 14.90
CA LEU A 179 10.75 0.75 16.28
C LEU A 179 9.54 -0.15 16.54
N GLY A 180 8.40 0.13 15.88
CA GLY A 180 7.20 -0.70 15.97
C GLY A 180 7.38 -2.12 15.43
N GLY A 181 8.43 -2.38 14.64
CA GLY A 181 8.79 -3.74 14.24
C GLY A 181 9.16 -4.64 15.42
N GLN A 182 9.65 -4.09 16.51
CA GLN A 182 9.96 -4.83 17.75
C GLN A 182 8.70 -5.29 18.48
N LEU A 183 7.55 -4.67 18.20
CA LEU A 183 6.26 -5.04 18.77
C LEU A 183 5.63 -6.22 18.01
N VAL A 184 6.10 -6.52 16.80
CA VAL A 184 5.55 -7.55 15.93
C VAL A 184 6.17 -8.91 16.25
N ARG A 185 5.30 -9.87 16.58
CA ARG A 185 5.69 -11.27 16.81
C ARG A 185 5.74 -12.09 15.52
N GLN A 186 4.79 -11.85 14.61
CA GLN A 186 4.63 -12.67 13.41
C GLN A 186 3.93 -11.89 12.29
N VAL A 187 4.31 -12.17 11.05
CA VAL A 187 3.62 -11.76 9.83
C VAL A 187 3.33 -13.01 9.01
N GLU A 188 2.06 -13.17 8.61
CA GLU A 188 1.61 -14.18 7.66
C GLU A 188 1.15 -13.46 6.38
N GLY A 189 1.77 -13.75 5.25
CA GLY A 189 1.53 -13.07 3.98
C GLY A 189 2.69 -12.15 3.57
N SER A 190 2.39 -11.08 2.89
CA SER A 190 3.39 -10.17 2.31
C SER A 190 3.85 -9.12 3.31
N TYR A 191 5.12 -9.17 3.71
CA TYR A 191 5.73 -8.13 4.55
C TYR A 191 5.69 -6.75 3.86
N THR A 192 5.96 -6.70 2.55
CA THR A 192 5.95 -5.44 1.79
C THR A 192 4.55 -4.85 1.63
N ALA A 193 3.50 -5.69 1.65
CA ALA A 193 2.12 -5.24 1.74
C ALA A 193 1.85 -4.58 3.10
N VAL A 194 2.33 -5.16 4.21
CA VAL A 194 2.20 -4.55 5.56
C VAL A 194 2.90 -3.19 5.61
N VAL A 195 4.03 -3.04 4.93
CA VAL A 195 4.72 -1.74 4.79
C VAL A 195 3.91 -0.75 3.95
N GLY A 196 3.13 -1.24 2.97
CA GLY A 196 2.20 -0.44 2.17
C GLY A 196 2.35 -0.53 0.65
N LEU A 197 3.22 -1.43 0.14
CA LEU A 197 3.34 -1.69 -1.31
C LEU A 197 3.77 -3.15 -1.54
N PRO A 198 2.87 -4.07 -1.93
CA PRO A 198 3.20 -5.46 -2.20
C PRO A 198 4.07 -5.57 -3.46
N LEU A 199 5.39 -5.73 -3.30
CA LEU A 199 6.36 -5.70 -4.40
C LEU A 199 6.07 -6.72 -5.50
N PRO A 200 5.75 -8.01 -5.23
CA PRO A 200 5.46 -8.96 -6.30
C PRO A 200 4.25 -8.56 -7.15
N ALA A 201 3.13 -8.18 -6.52
CA ALA A 201 1.94 -7.75 -7.25
C ALA A 201 2.19 -6.45 -8.02
N THR A 202 2.89 -5.49 -7.42
CA THR A 202 3.29 -4.24 -8.06
C THR A 202 4.14 -4.51 -9.30
N TRP A 203 5.14 -5.40 -9.20
CA TRP A 203 5.99 -5.78 -10.31
C TRP A 203 5.18 -6.38 -11.47
N HIS A 204 4.27 -7.32 -11.19
CA HIS A 204 3.42 -7.94 -12.20
C HIS A 204 2.52 -6.92 -12.90
N MET A 205 1.89 -6.03 -12.15
CA MET A 205 0.99 -5.01 -12.71
C MET A 205 1.75 -3.98 -13.55
N LEU A 206 2.93 -3.54 -13.10
CA LEU A 206 3.77 -2.62 -13.86
C LEU A 206 4.34 -3.28 -15.12
N SER A 207 4.74 -4.56 -15.05
CA SER A 207 5.16 -5.34 -16.23
C SER A 207 4.04 -5.44 -17.27
N ALA A 208 2.82 -5.75 -16.84
CA ALA A 208 1.64 -5.78 -17.71
C ALA A 208 1.31 -4.39 -18.29
N ALA A 209 1.65 -3.31 -17.59
CA ALA A 209 1.53 -1.94 -18.06
C ALA A 209 2.68 -1.52 -19.01
N GLY A 210 3.63 -2.42 -19.31
CA GLY A 210 4.73 -2.16 -20.26
C GLY A 210 5.97 -1.51 -19.63
N ILE A 211 6.07 -1.45 -18.30
CA ILE A 211 7.31 -1.06 -17.61
C ILE A 211 8.29 -2.23 -17.69
N THR A 212 9.47 -1.99 -18.22
CA THR A 212 10.53 -2.98 -18.42
C THR A 212 11.80 -2.59 -17.66
N GLY A 213 12.72 -3.53 -17.49
CA GLY A 213 14.00 -3.28 -16.81
C GLY A 213 13.89 -3.23 -15.30
N MET A 214 12.78 -3.72 -14.73
CA MET A 214 12.63 -3.85 -13.28
C MET A 214 13.47 -5.01 -12.74
N GLU A 215 14.03 -4.79 -11.54
CA GLU A 215 14.63 -5.86 -10.73
C GLU A 215 13.58 -6.91 -10.36
N ASP A 216 14.04 -8.16 -10.23
CA ASP A 216 13.19 -9.24 -9.71
C ASP A 216 12.66 -8.88 -8.31
N PRO A 217 11.36 -9.00 -8.02
CA PRO A 217 10.79 -8.52 -6.77
C PRO A 217 11.32 -9.25 -5.54
N THR A 218 11.78 -10.51 -5.67
CA THR A 218 12.42 -11.25 -4.58
C THR A 218 13.84 -10.72 -4.31
N ALA A 219 14.58 -10.41 -5.37
CA ALA A 219 15.90 -9.79 -5.24
C ALA A 219 15.78 -8.38 -4.66
N ALA A 220 14.84 -7.57 -5.16
CA ALA A 220 14.53 -6.25 -4.64
C ALA A 220 14.20 -6.29 -3.14
N TYR A 221 13.34 -7.22 -2.71
CA TYR A 221 12.98 -7.42 -1.30
C TYR A 221 14.18 -7.81 -0.43
N ARG A 222 15.02 -8.75 -0.89
CA ARG A 222 16.23 -9.16 -0.15
C ARG A 222 17.22 -8.00 0.00
N ASN A 223 17.47 -7.26 -1.07
CA ASN A 223 18.36 -6.11 -1.07
C ASN A 223 17.85 -5.02 -0.12
N TRP A 224 16.54 -4.77 -0.14
CA TRP A 224 15.91 -3.83 0.78
C TRP A 224 16.04 -4.26 2.24
N LEU A 225 15.78 -5.53 2.58
CA LEU A 225 15.96 -6.04 3.94
C LEU A 225 17.41 -5.94 4.41
N HIS A 226 18.37 -6.30 3.56
CA HIS A 226 19.79 -6.17 3.86
C HIS A 226 20.16 -4.71 4.13
N HIS A 227 19.64 -3.76 3.35
CA HIS A 227 19.83 -2.33 3.60
C HIS A 227 19.24 -1.88 4.94
N GLN A 228 18.12 -2.48 5.37
CA GLN A 228 17.52 -2.24 6.68
C GLN A 228 18.24 -2.96 7.85
N GLY A 229 19.32 -3.69 7.58
CA GLY A 229 20.02 -4.51 8.58
C GLY A 229 19.16 -5.69 9.09
N LYS A 230 18.21 -6.19 8.29
CA LYS A 230 17.29 -7.28 8.63
C LYS A 230 17.57 -8.50 7.77
N GLU A 231 17.44 -9.68 8.36
CA GLU A 231 17.43 -10.92 7.58
C GLU A 231 16.03 -11.21 7.00
N PRO A 232 15.96 -11.82 5.80
CA PRO A 232 14.69 -12.27 5.24
C PRO A 232 14.02 -13.27 6.18
N LEU A 233 12.78 -13.00 6.57
CA LEU A 233 11.95 -14.04 7.17
C LEU A 233 11.80 -15.17 6.15
N PRO A 234 11.87 -16.46 6.58
CA PRO A 234 11.64 -17.56 5.66
C PRO A 234 10.26 -17.38 5.02
N CYS A 235 10.26 -17.29 3.69
CA CYS A 235 9.02 -17.22 2.91
C CYS A 235 8.21 -18.48 3.21
N PRO A 236 6.97 -18.40 3.68
CA PRO A 236 6.13 -19.58 3.76
C PRO A 236 6.00 -20.16 2.35
N PRO A 237 5.96 -21.51 2.20
CA PRO A 237 5.77 -22.09 0.90
C PRO A 237 4.49 -21.53 0.28
N THR A 238 4.58 -21.10 -0.97
CA THR A 238 3.41 -20.71 -1.76
C THR A 238 2.38 -21.82 -1.68
N LEU A 239 1.23 -21.54 -1.10
CA LEU A 239 0.10 -22.45 -1.14
C LEU A 239 -0.27 -22.68 -2.62
N PRO A 240 -0.55 -23.93 -3.00
CA PRO A 240 -0.87 -24.31 -4.37
C PRO A 240 -2.15 -23.65 -4.87
#